data_45af07c92164a7a8876dda894621c24b
#
_entry.id   45af07c92164a7a8876dda894621c24b
#
_cell.length_a   1.000
_cell.length_b   1.000
_cell.length_c   1.000
_cell.angle_alpha   90.00
_cell.angle_beta   90.00
_cell.angle_gamma   90.00
#
_symmetry.space_group_name_H-M   'P 1'
#
loop_
_entity.id
_entity.type
_entity.pdbx_description
1 polymer ?
#
loop_
_entity_poly.entity_id
_entity_poly.type
_entity_poly.pdbx_seq_one_letter_code
_entity_poly.pdbx_strand_id
1 'polypeptide(L)'
;MSTRSTLVVLALSFLIEYAQVAVADDETIAEMALIVMELKHFPSSSDKESLVAIAEDPANNAVEKQIATAIANIQHKVTSADSKHLTAIVGDDSSSESARALATVVNGINHFPSKQDQEALRTLAYP
;
A
#
# COMPACT_ATOMS: atom_id res chain seq x y z
N MET A 1 -14.04 30.44 -31.05
CA MET A 1 -14.55 29.06 -31.24
C MET A 1 -13.51 27.99 -30.91
N SER A 2 -12.26 28.17 -31.24
CA SER A 2 -11.21 27.20 -30.88
C SER A 2 -10.91 27.11 -29.39
N THR A 3 -11.13 28.15 -28.62
CA THR A 3 -10.87 28.20 -27.17
C THR A 3 -11.77 27.27 -26.33
N ARG A 4 -13.01 27.04 -26.75
CA ARG A 4 -13.92 26.14 -26.02
C ARG A 4 -13.56 24.66 -26.18
N SER A 5 -13.10 24.26 -27.36
CA SER A 5 -12.65 22.89 -27.64
C SER A 5 -11.39 22.55 -26.86
N THR A 6 -10.48 23.51 -26.72
CA THR A 6 -9.21 23.33 -25.97
C THR A 6 -9.48 23.11 -24.48
N LEU A 7 -10.45 23.83 -23.89
CA LEU A 7 -10.82 23.68 -22.48
C LEU A 7 -11.43 22.31 -22.19
N VAL A 8 -12.24 21.76 -23.08
CA VAL A 8 -12.86 20.43 -22.93
C VAL A 8 -11.80 19.33 -22.97
N VAL A 9 -10.82 19.44 -23.86
CA VAL A 9 -9.71 18.48 -23.96
C VAL A 9 -8.87 18.47 -22.68
N LEU A 10 -8.57 19.62 -22.11
CA LEU A 10 -7.81 19.75 -20.86
C LEU A 10 -8.56 19.10 -19.68
N ALA A 11 -9.88 19.27 -19.59
CA ALA A 11 -10.68 18.67 -18.55
C ALA A 11 -10.70 17.13 -18.62
N LEU A 12 -10.77 16.58 -19.83
CA LEU A 12 -10.69 15.12 -20.07
C LEU A 12 -9.34 14.54 -19.68
N SER A 13 -8.26 15.22 -20.03
CA SER A 13 -6.91 14.79 -19.67
C SER A 13 -6.71 14.74 -18.15
N PHE A 14 -7.24 15.72 -17.45
CA PHE A 14 -7.18 15.77 -15.97
C PHE A 14 -7.91 14.58 -15.33
N LEU A 15 -9.10 14.23 -15.83
CA LEU A 15 -9.90 13.10 -15.33
C LEU A 15 -9.19 11.76 -15.57
N ILE A 16 -8.52 11.59 -16.71
CA ILE A 16 -7.76 10.37 -17.05
C ILE A 16 -6.58 10.21 -16.09
N GLU A 17 -5.84 11.27 -15.80
CA GLU A 17 -4.72 11.24 -14.84
C GLU A 17 -5.17 10.84 -13.45
N TYR A 18 -6.29 11.36 -12.98
CA TYR A 18 -6.85 11.01 -11.68
C TYR A 18 -7.23 9.53 -11.58
N ALA A 19 -7.86 8.98 -12.62
CA ALA A 19 -8.22 7.56 -12.68
C ALA A 19 -6.96 6.64 -12.67
N GLN A 20 -5.89 7.02 -13.35
CA GLN A 20 -4.63 6.28 -13.37
C GLN A 20 -3.96 6.22 -12.00
N VAL A 21 -3.98 7.31 -11.24
CA VAL A 21 -3.42 7.36 -9.89
C VAL A 21 -4.18 6.40 -8.95
N ALA A 22 -5.51 6.34 -9.03
CA ALA A 22 -6.33 5.44 -8.22
C ALA A 22 -6.02 3.96 -8.52
N VAL A 23 -5.84 3.59 -9.80
CA VAL A 23 -5.49 2.23 -10.22
C VAL A 23 -4.09 1.84 -9.74
N ALA A 24 -3.11 2.77 -9.81
CA ALA A 24 -1.74 2.53 -9.34
C ALA A 24 -1.69 2.25 -7.83
N ASP A 25 -2.48 2.96 -7.03
CA ASP A 25 -2.57 2.73 -5.58
C ASP A 25 -3.04 1.31 -5.26
N ASP A 26 -4.08 0.83 -5.93
CA ASP A 26 -4.61 -0.52 -5.71
C ASP A 26 -3.60 -1.61 -6.11
N GLU A 27 -2.85 -1.42 -7.19
CA GLU A 27 -1.81 -2.35 -7.62
C GLU A 27 -0.68 -2.44 -6.61
N THR A 28 -0.23 -1.33 -6.07
CA THR A 28 0.84 -1.29 -5.07
C THR A 28 0.40 -1.96 -3.76
N ILE A 29 -0.82 -1.70 -3.31
CA ILE A 29 -1.38 -2.36 -2.14
C ILE A 29 -1.50 -3.87 -2.36
N ALA A 30 -1.96 -4.29 -3.55
CA ALA A 30 -2.08 -5.71 -3.90
C ALA A 30 -0.73 -6.42 -3.87
N GLU A 31 0.32 -5.80 -4.42
CA GLU A 31 1.68 -6.34 -4.39
C GLU A 31 2.18 -6.54 -2.96
N MET A 32 2.01 -5.54 -2.12
CA MET A 32 2.40 -5.64 -0.70
C MET A 32 1.58 -6.71 0.04
N ALA A 33 0.29 -6.83 -0.25
CA ALA A 33 -0.55 -7.87 0.35
C ALA A 33 -0.06 -9.27 0.00
N LEU A 34 0.35 -9.51 -1.25
CA LEU A 34 0.93 -10.79 -1.68
C LEU A 34 2.20 -11.13 -0.88
N ILE A 35 3.06 -10.16 -0.68
CA ILE A 35 4.29 -10.34 0.12
C ILE A 35 3.95 -10.74 1.56
N VAL A 36 2.99 -10.04 2.17
CA VAL A 36 2.59 -10.30 3.57
C VAL A 36 1.93 -11.67 3.71
N MET A 37 1.18 -12.14 2.71
CA MET A 37 0.57 -13.48 2.74
C MET A 37 1.59 -14.60 2.92
N GLU A 38 2.78 -14.44 2.37
CA GLU A 38 3.86 -15.44 2.42
C GLU A 38 4.86 -15.18 3.54
N LEU A 39 4.66 -14.14 4.32
CA LEU A 39 5.60 -13.75 5.38
C LEU A 39 5.72 -14.83 6.45
N LYS A 40 6.98 -15.17 6.79
CA LYS A 40 7.32 -16.07 7.89
C LYS A 40 8.46 -15.44 8.68
N HIS A 41 8.14 -14.83 9.80
CA HIS A 41 9.06 -14.13 10.70
C HIS A 41 9.65 -12.84 10.13
N PHE A 42 10.12 -12.87 8.89
CA PHE A 42 10.68 -11.72 8.18
C PHE A 42 10.49 -11.89 6.67
N PRO A 43 10.48 -10.81 5.88
CA PRO A 43 10.39 -10.93 4.43
C PRO A 43 11.64 -11.58 3.84
N SER A 44 11.47 -12.33 2.74
CA SER A 44 12.60 -12.87 1.99
C SER A 44 13.45 -11.74 1.43
N SER A 45 14.69 -12.06 1.01
CA SER A 45 15.58 -11.08 0.37
C SER A 45 14.95 -10.47 -0.87
N SER A 46 14.30 -11.28 -1.69
CA SER A 46 13.59 -10.83 -2.89
C SER A 46 12.43 -9.91 -2.56
N ASP A 47 11.61 -10.27 -1.56
CA ASP A 47 10.49 -9.45 -1.10
C ASP A 47 10.98 -8.12 -0.53
N LYS A 48 12.07 -8.15 0.21
CA LYS A 48 12.67 -6.95 0.78
C LYS A 48 13.14 -5.99 -0.31
N GLU A 49 13.74 -6.49 -1.38
CA GLU A 49 14.11 -5.66 -2.54
C GLU A 49 12.89 -5.02 -3.19
N SER A 50 11.80 -5.77 -3.37
CA SER A 50 10.55 -5.24 -3.90
C SER A 50 9.95 -4.16 -3.00
N LEU A 51 9.97 -4.37 -1.69
CA LEU A 51 9.46 -3.39 -0.72
C LEU A 51 10.29 -2.12 -0.69
N VAL A 52 11.61 -2.22 -0.78
CA VAL A 52 12.52 -1.07 -0.87
C VAL A 52 12.24 -0.29 -2.16
N ALA A 53 12.03 -0.98 -3.28
CA ALA A 53 11.68 -0.35 -4.54
C ALA A 53 10.36 0.44 -4.44
N ILE A 54 9.35 -0.11 -3.77
CA ILE A 54 8.09 0.61 -3.51
C ILE A 54 8.34 1.86 -2.66
N ALA A 55 9.14 1.73 -1.60
CA ALA A 55 9.43 2.84 -0.69
C ALA A 55 10.23 3.97 -1.34
N GLU A 56 11.03 3.66 -2.36
CA GLU A 56 11.87 4.63 -3.06
C GLU A 56 11.23 5.19 -4.33
N ASP A 57 10.14 4.59 -4.82
CA ASP A 57 9.47 5.01 -6.05
C ASP A 57 8.74 6.34 -5.84
N PRO A 58 9.14 7.43 -6.56
CA PRO A 58 8.48 8.73 -6.40
C PRO A 58 7.02 8.73 -6.88
N ALA A 59 6.58 7.74 -7.66
CA ALA A 59 5.18 7.60 -8.09
C ALA A 59 4.26 7.14 -6.95
N ASN A 60 4.79 6.49 -5.92
CA ASN A 60 4.01 6.04 -4.78
C ASN A 60 3.80 7.17 -3.78
N ASN A 61 2.64 7.16 -3.09
CA ASN A 61 2.34 8.16 -2.08
C ASN A 61 3.03 7.83 -0.74
N ALA A 62 2.98 8.79 0.19
CA ALA A 62 3.65 8.65 1.49
C ALA A 62 3.13 7.46 2.30
N VAL A 63 1.83 7.17 2.22
CA VAL A 63 1.20 6.05 2.94
C VAL A 63 1.74 4.70 2.45
N GLU A 64 1.78 4.49 1.14
CA GLU A 64 2.33 3.28 0.53
C GLU A 64 3.80 3.07 0.90
N LYS A 65 4.59 4.15 0.85
CA LYS A 65 6.01 4.11 1.23
C LYS A 65 6.21 3.73 2.70
N GLN A 66 5.37 4.25 3.59
CA GLN A 66 5.42 3.93 5.02
C GLN A 66 5.05 2.47 5.28
N ILE A 67 4.01 1.96 4.60
CA ILE A 67 3.61 0.56 4.73
C ILE A 67 4.73 -0.37 4.22
N ALA A 68 5.29 -0.08 3.05
CA ALA A 68 6.39 -0.87 2.47
C ALA A 68 7.60 -0.90 3.42
N THR A 69 7.97 0.23 3.97
CA THR A 69 9.06 0.33 4.95
C THR A 69 8.78 -0.52 6.19
N ALA A 70 7.56 -0.44 6.71
CA ALA A 70 7.17 -1.22 7.89
C ALA A 70 7.27 -2.72 7.64
N ILE A 71 6.80 -3.19 6.49
CA ILE A 71 6.89 -4.61 6.12
C ILE A 71 8.35 -5.05 5.95
N ALA A 72 9.17 -4.23 5.28
CA ALA A 72 10.58 -4.53 5.06
C ALA A 72 11.36 -4.68 6.37
N ASN A 73 10.97 -3.95 7.41
CA ASN A 73 11.63 -3.95 8.72
C ASN A 73 11.11 -5.02 9.68
N ILE A 74 10.13 -5.83 9.29
CA ILE A 74 9.57 -6.86 10.17
C ILE A 74 10.65 -7.87 10.56
N GLN A 75 10.80 -8.06 11.86
CA GLN A 75 11.53 -9.19 12.48
C GLN A 75 10.59 -9.76 13.54
N HIS A 76 9.80 -10.75 13.16
CA HIS A 76 8.70 -11.33 13.94
C HIS A 76 7.52 -10.37 14.09
N LYS A 77 7.77 -9.10 14.32
CA LYS A 77 6.79 -8.02 14.49
C LYS A 77 7.31 -6.75 13.82
N VAL A 78 6.40 -5.79 13.61
CA VAL A 78 6.79 -4.43 13.22
C VAL A 78 7.59 -3.77 14.34
N THR A 79 8.49 -2.85 13.96
CA THR A 79 9.21 -2.03 14.94
C THR A 79 8.24 -1.07 15.64
N SER A 80 8.63 -0.58 16.82
CA SER A 80 7.82 0.41 17.55
C SER A 80 7.62 1.70 16.75
N ALA A 81 8.64 2.14 16.03
CA ALA A 81 8.56 3.34 15.18
C ALA A 81 7.57 3.12 14.03
N ASP A 82 7.65 1.98 13.33
CA ASP A 82 6.75 1.67 12.23
C ASP A 82 5.31 1.47 12.71
N SER A 83 5.13 0.87 13.89
CA SER A 83 3.80 0.70 14.49
C SER A 83 3.08 2.04 14.70
N LYS A 84 3.80 3.07 15.09
CA LYS A 84 3.23 4.43 15.22
C LYS A 84 2.73 4.97 13.88
N HIS A 85 3.49 4.77 12.81
CA HIS A 85 3.09 5.19 11.47
C HIS A 85 1.87 4.39 10.99
N LEU A 86 1.86 3.08 11.19
CA LEU A 86 0.73 2.23 10.81
C LEU A 86 -0.54 2.60 11.58
N THR A 87 -0.44 2.85 12.87
CA THR A 87 -1.57 3.29 13.71
C THR A 87 -2.13 4.62 13.19
N ALA A 88 -1.27 5.55 12.81
CA ALA A 88 -1.68 6.83 12.25
C ALA A 88 -2.44 6.64 10.91
N ILE A 89 -1.97 5.73 10.06
CA ILE A 89 -2.63 5.42 8.77
C ILE A 89 -4.02 4.84 9.02
N VAL A 90 -4.15 3.90 9.95
CA VAL A 90 -5.44 3.27 10.29
C VAL A 90 -6.47 4.30 10.77
N GLY A 91 -6.01 5.30 11.53
CA GLY A 91 -6.88 6.36 12.06
C GLY A 91 -7.14 7.53 11.10
N ASP A 92 -6.53 7.53 9.94
CA ASP A 92 -6.62 8.64 8.97
C ASP A 92 -7.65 8.34 7.89
N ASP A 93 -8.82 9.01 7.97
CA ASP A 93 -9.91 8.84 7.01
C ASP A 93 -9.54 9.30 5.59
N SER A 94 -8.48 10.09 5.44
CA SER A 94 -8.00 10.52 4.12
C SER A 94 -7.18 9.43 3.41
N SER A 95 -6.70 8.43 4.13
CA SER A 95 -6.04 7.26 3.53
C SER A 95 -7.10 6.34 2.93
N SER A 96 -6.73 5.62 1.84
CA SER A 96 -7.65 4.69 1.19
C SER A 96 -8.05 3.56 2.15
N GLU A 97 -9.24 3.00 1.92
CA GLU A 97 -9.73 1.87 2.70
C GLU A 97 -8.76 0.68 2.60
N SER A 98 -8.25 0.41 1.40
CA SER A 98 -7.28 -0.66 1.15
C SER A 98 -5.98 -0.46 1.92
N ALA A 99 -5.44 0.76 1.93
CA ALA A 99 -4.24 1.09 2.69
C ALA A 99 -4.45 0.91 4.20
N ARG A 100 -5.59 1.37 4.72
CA ARG A 100 -5.93 1.22 6.14
C ARG A 100 -6.09 -0.25 6.52
N ALA A 101 -6.72 -1.05 5.66
CA ALA A 101 -6.87 -2.49 5.87
C ALA A 101 -5.51 -3.20 5.92
N LEU A 102 -4.63 -2.90 4.97
CA LEU A 102 -3.28 -3.48 4.95
C LEU A 102 -2.47 -3.06 6.18
N ALA A 103 -2.51 -1.77 6.53
CA ALA A 103 -1.82 -1.25 7.72
C ALA A 103 -2.30 -1.95 9.00
N THR A 104 -3.59 -2.23 9.11
CA THR A 104 -4.17 -2.97 10.24
C THR A 104 -3.59 -4.37 10.35
N VAL A 105 -3.53 -5.10 9.24
CA VAL A 105 -2.97 -6.46 9.20
C VAL A 105 -1.49 -6.43 9.57
N VAL A 106 -0.71 -5.57 8.93
CA VAL A 106 0.75 -5.47 9.15
C VAL A 106 1.06 -5.13 10.61
N ASN A 107 0.31 -4.20 11.19
CA ASN A 107 0.51 -3.77 12.58
C ASN A 107 0.23 -4.90 13.60
N GLY A 108 -0.61 -5.85 13.25
CA GLY A 108 -0.99 -6.97 14.11
C GLY A 108 -0.16 -8.24 13.92
N ILE A 109 0.78 -8.27 12.98
CA ILE A 109 1.56 -9.49 12.69
C ILE A 109 2.38 -9.91 13.90
N ASN A 110 2.31 -11.21 14.21
CA ASN A 110 3.12 -11.86 15.22
C ASN A 110 3.69 -13.16 14.62
N HIS A 111 4.90 -13.09 14.10
CA HIS A 111 5.64 -14.10 13.35
C HIS A 111 5.10 -14.33 11.92
N PHE A 112 3.83 -14.50 11.76
CA PHE A 112 3.16 -14.71 10.48
C PHE A 112 1.72 -14.18 10.55
N PRO A 113 1.05 -13.92 9.40
CA PRO A 113 -0.33 -13.51 9.40
C PRO A 113 -1.26 -14.58 9.98
N SER A 114 -2.25 -14.19 10.77
CA SER A 114 -3.28 -15.10 11.27
C SER A 114 -4.14 -15.61 10.12
N LYS A 115 -4.98 -16.62 10.38
CA LYS A 115 -5.94 -17.12 9.40
C LYS A 115 -6.91 -16.02 8.94
N GLN A 116 -7.36 -15.19 9.86
CA GLN A 116 -8.23 -14.06 9.58
C GLN A 116 -7.48 -13.01 8.72
N ASP A 117 -6.21 -12.75 9.03
CA ASP A 117 -5.36 -11.85 8.25
C ASP A 117 -5.19 -12.36 6.81
N GLN A 118 -5.02 -13.67 6.63
CA GLN A 118 -4.89 -14.27 5.30
C GLN A 118 -6.12 -14.02 4.43
N GLU A 119 -7.31 -14.06 5.00
CA GLU A 119 -8.55 -13.76 4.27
C GLU A 119 -8.60 -12.28 3.85
N ALA A 120 -8.25 -11.37 4.77
CA ALA A 120 -8.17 -9.94 4.48
C ALA A 120 -7.13 -9.64 3.40
N LEU A 121 -5.95 -10.24 3.51
CA LEU A 121 -4.86 -10.07 2.53
C LEU A 121 -5.26 -10.58 1.14
N ARG A 122 -5.97 -11.70 1.08
CA ARG A 122 -6.44 -12.25 -0.20
C ARG A 122 -7.39 -11.29 -0.90
N THR A 123 -8.28 -10.65 -0.15
CA THR A 123 -9.19 -9.63 -0.70
C THR A 123 -8.42 -8.43 -1.26
N LEU A 124 -7.36 -8.01 -0.59
CA LEU A 124 -6.52 -6.91 -1.06
C LEU A 124 -5.65 -7.29 -2.26
N ALA A 125 -5.16 -8.52 -2.30
CA ALA A 125 -4.29 -9.02 -3.36
C ALA A 125 -5.05 -9.27 -4.67
N TYR A 126 -6.31 -9.64 -4.58
CA TYR A 126 -7.15 -10.00 -5.74
C TYR A 126 -8.47 -9.21 -5.68
N PRO A 127 -8.40 -7.88 -5.89
CA PRO A 127 -9.57 -7.01 -5.79
C PRO A 127 -10.62 -7.23 -6.87
#